data_c2202e2e05673e8eae1f09fdfe37ee5c
#
_entry.id   c2202e2e05673e8eae1f09fdfe37ee5c
#
_cell.length_a   1.000
_cell.length_b   1.000
_cell.length_c   1.000
_cell.angle_alpha   90.00
_cell.angle_beta   90.00
_cell.angle_gamma   90.00
#
_symmetry.space_group_name_H-M   'P 1'
#
loop_
_entity.id
_entity.type
_entity.pdbx_description
1 polymer ?
#
loop_
_entity_poly.entity_id
_entity_poly.type
_entity_poly.pdbx_seq_one_letter_code
_entity_poly.pdbx_strand_id
1 'polypeptide(L)'
;MAGAPPEAVCQGIGDDCVVLDVGGPEKLLATTDAALESRHFDLAWMTPFEAAQRSVAGALSDIAAMGGRPFLSLCTSVLPQSDEAQEALELLRGVAETARRYGAPLVGGDTISGINHYLIDLVVLGWAERPWLRSGAHPGDRLLVTGSLGGAATALGLALNEPARLKEPRFSELRSRLVDPT
;
A
#
# COMPACT_ATOMS: atom_id res chain seq x y z
N MET A 1 3.13 23.79 -16.54
CA MET A 1 4.47 23.25 -16.22
C MET A 1 4.65 23.41 -14.71
N ALA A 2 5.00 22.34 -14.00
CA ALA A 2 5.34 22.44 -12.58
C ALA A 2 6.60 23.32 -12.45
N GLY A 3 6.60 24.26 -11.49
CA GLY A 3 7.79 25.04 -11.15
C GLY A 3 8.91 24.14 -10.63
N ALA A 4 10.12 24.72 -10.45
CA ALA A 4 11.20 23.98 -9.80
C ALA A 4 10.76 23.53 -8.39
N PRO A 5 11.11 22.29 -7.98
CA PRO A 5 10.77 21.82 -6.65
C PRO A 5 11.46 22.67 -5.56
N PRO A 6 10.88 22.77 -4.35
CA PRO A 6 11.55 23.41 -3.22
C PRO A 6 12.94 22.84 -2.97
N GLU A 7 13.86 23.64 -2.42
CA GLU A 7 15.23 23.20 -2.08
C GLU A 7 15.28 21.93 -1.19
N ALA A 8 14.27 21.75 -0.33
CA ALA A 8 14.17 20.57 0.52
C ALA A 8 13.90 19.27 -0.26
N VAL A 9 13.49 19.32 -1.53
CA VAL A 9 13.20 18.11 -2.32
C VAL A 9 14.48 17.56 -2.93
N CYS A 10 15.00 16.48 -2.36
CA CYS A 10 16.19 15.79 -2.86
C CYS A 10 15.86 14.87 -4.06
N GLN A 11 14.69 14.21 -4.03
CA GLN A 11 14.17 13.35 -5.09
C GLN A 11 12.68 13.59 -5.21
N GLY A 12 12.19 13.88 -6.40
CA GLY A 12 10.78 14.08 -6.73
C GLY A 12 10.19 12.93 -7.53
N ILE A 13 9.30 13.27 -8.47
CA ILE A 13 8.64 12.31 -9.36
C ILE A 13 9.68 11.46 -10.11
N GLY A 14 9.47 10.14 -10.14
CA GLY A 14 10.35 9.17 -10.83
C GLY A 14 10.93 8.11 -9.93
N ASP A 15 10.65 8.18 -8.62
CA ASP A 15 10.94 7.14 -7.64
C ASP A 15 9.70 6.77 -6.82
N ASP A 16 9.79 5.78 -5.91
CA ASP A 16 8.65 5.27 -5.15
C ASP A 16 8.15 6.30 -4.11
N CYS A 17 9.05 7.08 -3.53
CA CYS A 17 8.69 8.18 -2.63
C CYS A 17 9.33 9.50 -3.07
N VAL A 18 8.74 10.60 -2.64
CA VAL A 18 9.47 11.86 -2.56
C VAL A 18 10.46 11.79 -1.39
N VAL A 19 11.67 12.29 -1.61
CA VAL A 19 12.73 12.39 -0.59
C VAL A 19 12.93 13.84 -0.20
N LEU A 20 12.74 14.14 1.08
CA LEU A 20 12.86 15.49 1.61
C LEU A 20 14.02 15.59 2.60
N ASP A 21 14.80 16.64 2.46
CA ASP A 21 15.74 17.08 3.49
C ASP A 21 15.02 18.04 4.45
N VAL A 22 14.74 17.54 5.64
CA VAL A 22 14.07 18.33 6.69
C VAL A 22 15.03 18.76 7.80
N GLY A 23 16.32 18.61 7.54
CA GLY A 23 17.40 18.79 8.52
C GLY A 23 17.58 17.52 9.39
N GLY A 24 18.83 17.23 9.72
CA GLY A 24 19.17 16.05 10.52
C GLY A 24 19.83 14.92 9.72
N PRO A 25 20.08 13.75 10.36
CA PRO A 25 20.84 12.68 9.76
C PRO A 25 20.02 11.81 8.79
N GLU A 26 18.71 11.81 8.94
CA GLU A 26 17.79 11.01 8.11
C GLU A 26 17.01 11.91 7.15
N LYS A 27 16.61 11.36 6.01
CA LYS A 27 15.71 11.97 5.06
C LYS A 27 14.28 11.54 5.34
N LEU A 28 13.33 12.44 5.16
CA LEU A 28 11.91 12.12 5.20
C LEU A 28 11.50 11.54 3.84
N LEU A 29 10.87 10.38 3.88
CA LEU A 29 10.19 9.77 2.74
C LEU A 29 8.69 10.02 2.87
N ALA A 30 8.04 10.35 1.76
CA ALA A 30 6.60 10.45 1.71
C ALA A 30 6.08 9.86 0.40
N THR A 31 5.04 9.03 0.50
CA THR A 31 4.32 8.46 -0.65
C THR A 31 2.83 8.60 -0.47
N THR A 32 2.10 8.48 -1.55
CA THR A 32 0.64 8.31 -1.56
C THR A 32 0.29 7.19 -2.53
N ASP A 33 -0.59 6.29 -2.10
CA ASP A 33 -1.06 5.16 -2.91
C ASP A 33 -2.57 4.98 -2.74
N ALA A 34 -3.30 5.02 -3.86
CA ALA A 34 -4.73 4.92 -3.90
C ALA A 34 -5.19 3.55 -4.41
N ALA A 35 -6.03 2.89 -3.63
CA ALA A 35 -6.66 1.62 -3.97
C ALA A 35 -8.16 1.80 -4.21
N LEU A 36 -8.60 1.50 -5.43
CA LEU A 36 -9.99 1.57 -5.84
C LEU A 36 -10.56 0.16 -5.99
N GLU A 37 -11.75 -0.07 -5.45
CA GLU A 37 -12.52 -1.30 -5.66
C GLU A 37 -12.72 -1.59 -7.16
N SER A 38 -12.79 -2.86 -7.50
CA SER A 38 -12.87 -3.40 -8.87
C SER A 38 -11.63 -3.12 -9.74
N ARG A 39 -10.60 -2.48 -9.18
CA ARG A 39 -9.30 -2.26 -9.85
C ARG A 39 -8.13 -2.86 -9.07
N HIS A 40 -8.04 -2.55 -7.77
CA HIS A 40 -6.92 -2.95 -6.92
C HIS A 40 -7.32 -4.05 -5.93
N PHE A 41 -8.60 -4.12 -5.59
CA PHE A 41 -9.23 -5.16 -4.78
C PHE A 41 -10.68 -5.36 -5.24
N ASP A 42 -11.33 -6.45 -4.80
CA ASP A 42 -12.72 -6.74 -5.13
C ASP A 42 -13.37 -7.52 -3.98
N LEU A 43 -14.44 -6.97 -3.42
CA LEU A 43 -15.17 -7.56 -2.30
C LEU A 43 -15.94 -8.82 -2.68
N ALA A 44 -16.06 -9.16 -3.96
CA ALA A 44 -16.60 -10.45 -4.40
C ALA A 44 -15.77 -11.64 -3.89
N TRP A 45 -14.48 -11.44 -3.65
CA TRP A 45 -13.55 -12.51 -3.21
C TRP A 45 -12.60 -12.10 -2.07
N MET A 46 -12.64 -10.85 -1.63
CA MET A 46 -11.97 -10.33 -0.41
C MET A 46 -13.00 -9.87 0.61
N THR A 47 -12.64 -9.90 1.89
CA THR A 47 -13.36 -9.14 2.91
C THR A 47 -12.90 -7.68 2.89
N PRO A 48 -13.70 -6.73 3.44
CA PRO A 48 -13.26 -5.34 3.58
C PRO A 48 -11.93 -5.21 4.35
N PHE A 49 -11.74 -6.03 5.38
CA PHE A 49 -10.50 -6.08 6.14
C PHE A 49 -9.30 -6.50 5.27
N GLU A 50 -9.44 -7.54 4.46
CA GLU A 50 -8.37 -8.00 3.55
C GLU A 50 -8.06 -6.99 2.45
N ALA A 51 -9.08 -6.30 1.93
CA ALA A 51 -8.89 -5.21 0.98
C ALA A 51 -8.06 -4.07 1.59
N ALA A 52 -8.36 -3.72 2.83
CA ALA A 52 -7.59 -2.74 3.59
C ALA A 52 -6.15 -3.20 3.86
N GLN A 53 -5.93 -4.47 4.29
CA GLN A 53 -4.60 -5.02 4.50
C GLN A 53 -3.74 -4.89 3.23
N ARG A 54 -4.28 -5.32 2.10
CA ARG A 54 -3.59 -5.25 0.81
C ARG A 54 -3.25 -3.82 0.43
N SER A 55 -4.17 -2.88 0.60
CA SER A 55 -3.96 -1.47 0.27
C SER A 55 -2.87 -0.83 1.13
N VAL A 56 -2.89 -1.10 2.44
CA VAL A 56 -1.87 -0.61 3.37
C VAL A 56 -0.49 -1.21 3.04
N ALA A 57 -0.43 -2.52 2.75
CA ALA A 57 0.83 -3.16 2.39
C ALA A 57 1.40 -2.58 1.08
N GLY A 58 0.55 -2.25 0.10
CA GLY A 58 0.94 -1.56 -1.13
C GLY A 58 1.63 -0.23 -0.84
N ALA A 59 0.98 0.66 -0.12
CA ALA A 59 1.54 1.97 0.23
C ALA A 59 2.84 1.88 1.06
N LEU A 60 2.92 0.92 1.98
CA LEU A 60 4.12 0.68 2.78
C LEU A 60 5.28 0.12 1.97
N SER A 61 4.99 -0.59 0.86
CA SER A 61 6.03 -1.16 -0.01
C SER A 61 6.91 -0.10 -0.65
N ASP A 62 6.39 1.11 -0.89
CA ASP A 62 7.16 2.23 -1.43
C ASP A 62 8.24 2.70 -0.44
N ILE A 63 7.88 2.79 0.84
CA ILE A 63 8.85 3.11 1.89
C ILE A 63 9.92 2.01 2.00
N ALA A 64 9.49 0.74 1.95
CA ALA A 64 10.40 -0.40 2.04
C ALA A 64 11.32 -0.48 0.81
N ALA A 65 10.82 -0.21 -0.40
CA ALA A 65 11.61 -0.20 -1.63
C ALA A 65 12.76 0.80 -1.58
N MET A 66 12.58 1.91 -0.87
CA MET A 66 13.61 2.92 -0.68
C MET A 66 14.46 2.71 0.59
N GLY A 67 14.40 1.51 1.21
CA GLY A 67 15.17 1.18 2.41
C GLY A 67 14.77 1.98 3.65
N GLY A 68 13.55 2.52 3.65
CA GLY A 68 13.02 3.35 4.71
C GLY A 68 12.32 2.58 5.82
N ARG A 69 12.09 3.26 6.93
CA ARG A 69 11.28 2.81 8.07
C ARG A 69 10.01 3.66 8.11
N PRO A 70 8.82 3.10 7.93
CA PRO A 70 7.58 3.87 8.07
C PRO A 70 7.39 4.29 9.54
N PHE A 71 6.68 5.42 9.78
CA PHE A 71 6.43 5.87 11.16
C PHE A 71 5.03 6.42 11.40
N LEU A 72 4.31 6.83 10.37
CA LEU A 72 2.90 7.20 10.48
C LEU A 72 2.19 7.08 9.13
N SER A 73 0.87 7.00 9.17
CA SER A 73 0.02 7.08 7.99
C SER A 73 -1.19 8.00 8.19
N LEU A 74 -1.70 8.50 7.08
CA LEU A 74 -3.00 9.16 6.95
C LEU A 74 -3.82 8.39 5.92
N CYS A 75 -5.14 8.37 6.08
CA CYS A 75 -6.03 7.67 5.15
C CYS A 75 -7.22 8.53 4.76
N THR A 76 -7.41 8.75 3.46
CA THR A 76 -8.69 9.20 2.93
C THR A 76 -9.48 7.99 2.46
N SER A 77 -10.69 7.82 3.00
CA SER A 77 -11.60 6.73 2.63
C SER A 77 -12.84 7.30 1.96
N VAL A 78 -13.16 6.79 0.77
CA VAL A 78 -14.45 7.06 0.13
C VAL A 78 -15.32 5.82 0.25
N LEU A 79 -16.53 5.99 0.78
CA LEU A 79 -17.46 4.92 1.07
C LEU A 79 -18.66 4.98 0.12
N PRO A 80 -19.20 3.85 -0.33
CA PRO A 80 -20.45 3.80 -1.09
C PRO A 80 -21.63 4.41 -0.31
N GLN A 81 -22.55 5.08 -0.99
CA GLN A 81 -23.75 5.63 -0.35
C GLN A 81 -24.68 4.56 0.21
N SER A 82 -24.65 3.37 -0.37
CA SER A 82 -25.49 2.22 0.02
C SER A 82 -24.77 1.29 1.01
N ASP A 83 -23.68 1.75 1.59
CA ASP A 83 -22.84 0.91 2.44
C ASP A 83 -23.54 0.53 3.74
N GLU A 84 -23.37 -0.72 4.13
CA GLU A 84 -23.67 -1.17 5.47
C GLU A 84 -22.55 -0.68 6.40
N ALA A 85 -22.90 0.05 7.44
CA ALA A 85 -21.94 0.62 8.40
C ALA A 85 -20.92 -0.43 8.92
N GLN A 86 -21.27 -1.71 8.90
CA GLN A 86 -20.43 -2.81 9.31
C GLN A 86 -19.24 -3.03 8.36
N GLU A 87 -19.46 -2.97 7.05
CA GLU A 87 -18.39 -3.14 6.04
C GLU A 87 -17.41 -1.98 6.10
N ALA A 88 -17.91 -0.75 6.21
CA ALA A 88 -17.06 0.43 6.38
C ALA A 88 -16.20 0.35 7.64
N LEU A 89 -16.77 -0.08 8.76
CA LEU A 89 -16.03 -0.28 10.02
C LEU A 89 -14.97 -1.37 9.88
N GLU A 90 -15.27 -2.47 9.21
CA GLU A 90 -14.31 -3.56 8.98
C GLU A 90 -13.14 -3.08 8.10
N LEU A 91 -13.41 -2.31 7.06
CA LEU A 91 -12.40 -1.72 6.20
C LEU A 91 -11.49 -0.75 6.97
N LEU A 92 -12.07 0.22 7.70
CA LEU A 92 -11.31 1.19 8.49
C LEU A 92 -10.49 0.52 9.60
N ARG A 93 -11.05 -0.53 10.23
CA ARG A 93 -10.32 -1.35 11.20
C ARG A 93 -9.14 -2.05 10.55
N GLY A 94 -9.31 -2.62 9.35
CA GLY A 94 -8.25 -3.24 8.58
C GLY A 94 -7.11 -2.26 8.27
N VAL A 95 -7.43 -1.02 7.87
CA VAL A 95 -6.43 0.04 7.66
C VAL A 95 -5.65 0.29 8.96
N ALA A 96 -6.35 0.59 10.06
CA ALA A 96 -5.72 0.97 11.32
C ALA A 96 -4.85 -0.14 11.92
N GLU A 97 -5.36 -1.39 11.94
CA GLU A 97 -4.64 -2.53 12.50
C GLU A 97 -3.42 -2.90 11.67
N THR A 98 -3.54 -2.88 10.34
CA THR A 98 -2.42 -3.21 9.45
C THR A 98 -1.34 -2.14 9.51
N ALA A 99 -1.69 -0.86 9.41
CA ALA A 99 -0.76 0.24 9.52
C ALA A 99 0.02 0.19 10.85
N ARG A 100 -0.66 -0.08 11.97
CA ARG A 100 -0.03 -0.26 13.27
C ARG A 100 0.90 -1.48 13.32
N ARG A 101 0.51 -2.61 12.70
CA ARG A 101 1.34 -3.84 12.62
C ARG A 101 2.70 -3.57 11.98
N TYR A 102 2.74 -2.71 10.98
CA TYR A 102 3.97 -2.35 10.25
C TYR A 102 4.66 -1.08 10.77
N GLY A 103 4.28 -0.57 11.94
CA GLY A 103 4.94 0.57 12.55
C GLY A 103 4.58 1.94 11.95
N ALA A 104 3.50 2.02 11.17
CA ALA A 104 2.97 3.26 10.59
C ALA A 104 1.54 3.56 11.11
N PRO A 105 1.33 3.76 12.40
CA PRO A 105 -0.01 3.94 12.96
C PRO A 105 -0.78 5.02 12.19
N LEU A 106 -2.08 4.75 11.96
CA LEU A 106 -2.99 5.72 11.38
C LEU A 106 -3.24 6.85 12.39
N VAL A 107 -2.87 8.07 12.03
CA VAL A 107 -2.93 9.24 12.93
C VAL A 107 -3.93 10.31 12.46
N GLY A 108 -4.52 10.15 11.31
CA GLY A 108 -5.51 11.08 10.77
C GLY A 108 -6.00 10.67 9.38
N GLY A 109 -6.82 11.49 8.80
CA GLY A 109 -7.38 11.27 7.46
C GLY A 109 -8.73 11.93 7.29
N ASP A 110 -9.46 11.50 6.27
CA ASP A 110 -10.80 11.98 5.97
C ASP A 110 -11.69 10.81 5.53
N THR A 111 -13.00 10.95 5.70
CA THR A 111 -14.00 9.97 5.26
C THR A 111 -15.11 10.69 4.52
N ILE A 112 -15.29 10.32 3.26
CA ILE A 112 -16.34 10.89 2.39
C ILE A 112 -17.27 9.76 1.93
N SER A 113 -18.50 10.12 1.64
CA SER A 113 -19.50 9.22 1.03
C SER A 113 -20.00 9.83 -0.26
N GLY A 114 -20.22 9.04 -1.30
CA GLY A 114 -20.81 9.59 -2.53
C GLY A 114 -20.51 8.91 -3.85
N ILE A 115 -19.69 7.89 -3.88
CA ILE A 115 -19.46 7.05 -5.08
C ILE A 115 -19.98 5.62 -4.82
N ASN A 116 -20.09 4.80 -5.88
CA ASN A 116 -20.59 3.43 -5.76
C ASN A 116 -19.51 2.38 -5.46
N HIS A 117 -18.31 2.80 -5.12
CA HIS A 117 -17.16 1.93 -4.85
C HIS A 117 -16.38 2.45 -3.66
N TYR A 118 -15.70 1.54 -2.97
CA TYR A 118 -14.72 1.91 -1.97
C TYR A 118 -13.45 2.45 -2.64
N LEU A 119 -12.91 3.52 -2.07
CA LEU A 119 -11.57 3.99 -2.36
C LEU A 119 -10.83 4.21 -1.03
N ILE A 120 -9.59 3.76 -0.99
CA ILE A 120 -8.66 3.97 0.12
C ILE A 120 -7.46 4.70 -0.48
N ASP A 121 -7.17 5.91 -0.02
CA ASP A 121 -5.94 6.63 -0.37
C ASP A 121 -5.10 6.80 0.89
N LEU A 122 -3.89 6.28 0.84
CA LEU A 122 -2.96 6.25 1.97
C LEU A 122 -1.79 7.17 1.69
N VAL A 123 -1.57 8.11 2.60
CA VAL A 123 -0.30 8.82 2.69
C VAL A 123 0.54 8.14 3.76
N VAL A 124 1.75 7.73 3.41
CA VAL A 124 2.70 7.12 4.36
C VAL A 124 3.96 7.96 4.43
N LEU A 125 4.39 8.23 5.65
CA LEU A 125 5.67 8.88 5.93
C LEU A 125 6.64 7.88 6.54
N GLY A 126 7.92 8.00 6.15
CA GLY A 126 9.00 7.14 6.62
C GLY A 126 10.32 7.91 6.74
N TRP A 127 11.29 7.29 7.37
CA TRP A 127 12.65 7.80 7.52
C TRP A 127 13.67 6.87 6.87
N ALA A 128 14.68 7.43 6.22
CA ALA A 128 15.82 6.69 5.71
C ALA A 128 17.10 7.49 5.87
N GLU A 129 18.18 6.85 6.36
CA GLU A 129 19.51 7.47 6.40
C GLU A 129 20.05 7.67 4.98
N ARG A 130 19.90 6.65 4.14
CA ARG A 130 20.31 6.64 2.73
C ARG A 130 19.20 6.03 1.89
N PRO A 131 18.30 6.84 1.34
CA PRO A 131 17.25 6.33 0.45
C PRO A 131 17.84 5.57 -0.74
N TRP A 132 17.31 4.39 -1.02
CA TRP A 132 17.63 3.62 -2.22
C TRP A 132 16.82 4.14 -3.39
N LEU A 133 17.52 4.51 -4.46
CA LEU A 133 16.88 5.09 -5.63
C LEU A 133 16.89 4.09 -6.80
N ARG A 134 15.88 4.16 -7.66
CA ARG A 134 15.82 3.36 -8.90
C ARG A 134 17.03 3.60 -9.81
N SER A 135 17.66 4.76 -9.71
CA SER A 135 18.86 5.13 -10.48
C SER A 135 20.17 4.64 -9.87
N GLY A 136 20.13 3.91 -8.73
CA GLY A 136 21.34 3.54 -8.00
C GLY A 136 22.07 2.29 -8.51
N ALA A 137 21.48 1.50 -9.40
CA ALA A 137 22.03 0.23 -9.87
C ALA A 137 23.14 0.43 -10.92
N HIS A 138 24.19 -0.42 -10.84
CA HIS A 138 25.32 -0.42 -11.75
C HIS A 138 25.54 -1.80 -12.39
N PRO A 139 26.18 -1.88 -13.56
CA PRO A 139 26.60 -3.16 -14.16
C PRO A 139 27.50 -3.95 -13.19
N GLY A 140 27.12 -5.20 -12.92
CA GLY A 140 27.82 -6.08 -11.95
C GLY A 140 27.11 -6.21 -10.61
N ASP A 141 26.09 -5.40 -10.32
CA ASP A 141 25.27 -5.54 -9.12
C ASP A 141 24.47 -6.84 -9.15
N ARG A 142 24.17 -7.37 -7.96
CA ARG A 142 23.33 -8.57 -7.82
C ARG A 142 21.88 -8.18 -7.69
N LEU A 143 21.03 -8.80 -8.50
CA LEU A 143 19.58 -8.72 -8.35
C LEU A 143 19.11 -9.72 -7.31
N LEU A 144 18.42 -9.23 -6.29
CA LEU A 144 17.82 -10.03 -5.22
C LEU A 144 16.29 -9.88 -5.29
N VAL A 145 15.60 -10.95 -4.95
CA VAL A 145 14.14 -11.00 -4.85
C VAL A 145 13.76 -11.57 -3.50
N THR A 146 12.84 -10.91 -2.81
CA THR A 146 12.25 -11.43 -1.58
C THR A 146 11.18 -12.45 -1.89
N GLY A 147 11.27 -13.64 -1.28
CA GLY A 147 10.32 -14.73 -1.49
C GLY A 147 10.33 -15.33 -2.91
N SER A 148 9.20 -15.88 -3.34
CA SER A 148 8.99 -16.49 -4.64
C SER A 148 8.01 -15.69 -5.49
N LEU A 149 8.34 -15.52 -6.79
CA LEU A 149 7.51 -14.80 -7.73
C LEU A 149 6.33 -15.65 -8.23
N GLY A 150 5.26 -14.98 -8.67
CA GLY A 150 4.12 -15.57 -9.36
C GLY A 150 2.94 -15.98 -8.46
N GLY A 151 3.13 -16.11 -7.14
CA GLY A 151 2.06 -16.54 -6.22
C GLY A 151 0.83 -15.62 -6.25
N ALA A 152 1.03 -14.32 -6.09
CA ALA A 152 -0.07 -13.34 -6.13
C ALA A 152 -0.78 -13.31 -7.50
N ALA A 153 -0.02 -13.40 -8.61
CA ALA A 153 -0.61 -13.44 -9.95
C ALA A 153 -1.46 -14.70 -10.18
N THR A 154 -1.00 -15.84 -9.69
CA THR A 154 -1.75 -17.11 -9.77
C THR A 154 -3.03 -17.03 -8.92
N ALA A 155 -2.93 -16.47 -7.70
CA ALA A 155 -4.10 -16.28 -6.84
C ALA A 155 -5.12 -15.33 -7.47
N LEU A 156 -4.66 -14.25 -8.09
CA LEU A 156 -5.52 -13.33 -8.83
C LEU A 156 -6.22 -14.03 -10.01
N GLY A 157 -5.49 -14.84 -10.77
CA GLY A 157 -6.08 -15.63 -11.85
C GLY A 157 -7.19 -16.56 -11.35
N LEU A 158 -7.01 -17.20 -10.19
CA LEU A 158 -8.07 -18.00 -9.55
C LEU A 158 -9.23 -17.14 -9.06
N ALA A 159 -8.94 -15.99 -8.45
CA ALA A 159 -9.98 -15.07 -7.96
C ALA A 159 -10.91 -14.60 -9.08
N LEU A 160 -10.34 -14.28 -10.24
CA LEU A 160 -11.10 -13.77 -11.38
C LEU A 160 -11.88 -14.85 -12.14
N ASN A 161 -11.35 -16.08 -12.25
CA ASN A 161 -11.95 -17.12 -13.07
C ASN A 161 -12.70 -18.18 -12.25
N GLU A 162 -12.24 -18.50 -11.05
CA GLU A 162 -12.75 -19.57 -10.21
C GLU A 162 -12.72 -19.17 -8.71
N PRO A 163 -13.41 -18.09 -8.29
CA PRO A 163 -13.31 -17.52 -6.95
C PRO A 163 -13.62 -18.50 -5.82
N ALA A 164 -14.51 -19.48 -6.06
CA ALA A 164 -14.81 -20.50 -5.09
C ALA A 164 -13.59 -21.40 -4.78
N ARG A 165 -12.76 -21.69 -5.77
CA ARG A 165 -11.55 -22.50 -5.59
C ARG A 165 -10.50 -21.78 -4.75
N LEU A 166 -10.37 -20.46 -4.88
CA LEU A 166 -9.41 -19.69 -4.07
C LEU A 166 -9.72 -19.80 -2.55
N LYS A 167 -10.97 -20.11 -2.19
CA LYS A 167 -11.39 -20.32 -0.79
C LYS A 167 -11.11 -21.74 -0.27
N GLU A 168 -10.69 -22.67 -1.12
CA GLU A 168 -10.37 -24.04 -0.69
C GLU A 168 -9.08 -24.05 0.17
N PRO A 169 -9.01 -24.87 1.23
CA PRO A 169 -7.86 -24.90 2.16
C PRO A 169 -6.50 -25.12 1.48
N ARG A 170 -6.46 -25.91 0.40
CA ARG A 170 -5.21 -26.18 -0.37
C ARG A 170 -4.62 -24.94 -1.06
N PHE A 171 -5.40 -23.88 -1.21
CA PHE A 171 -4.96 -22.61 -1.80
C PHE A 171 -4.77 -21.50 -0.76
N SER A 172 -4.84 -21.82 0.53
CA SER A 172 -4.73 -20.80 1.61
C SER A 172 -3.43 -20.00 1.55
N GLU A 173 -2.29 -20.65 1.32
CA GLU A 173 -1.00 -19.97 1.18
C GLU A 173 -0.97 -19.09 -0.07
N LEU A 174 -1.51 -19.57 -1.19
CA LEU A 174 -1.59 -18.79 -2.42
C LEU A 174 -2.50 -17.57 -2.23
N ARG A 175 -3.63 -17.75 -1.53
CA ARG A 175 -4.55 -16.66 -1.20
C ARG A 175 -3.91 -15.62 -0.31
N SER A 176 -3.14 -16.03 0.71
CA SER A 176 -2.47 -15.09 1.61
C SER A 176 -1.50 -14.17 0.85
N ARG A 177 -0.77 -14.68 -0.15
CA ARG A 177 0.11 -13.86 -0.99
C ARG A 177 -0.62 -12.79 -1.80
N LEU A 178 -1.93 -12.92 -2.00
CA LEU A 178 -2.75 -11.94 -2.68
C LEU A 178 -3.34 -10.92 -1.71
N VAL A 179 -3.81 -11.37 -0.55
CA VAL A 179 -4.59 -10.54 0.39
C VAL A 179 -3.75 -9.93 1.53
N ASP A 180 -2.65 -10.58 1.92
CA ASP A 180 -1.71 -10.11 2.95
C ASP A 180 -0.27 -10.22 2.43
N PRO A 181 0.12 -9.43 1.42
CA PRO A 181 1.47 -9.44 0.89
C PRO A 181 2.45 -8.93 1.95
N THR A 182 3.52 -9.70 2.21
CA THR A 182 4.59 -9.41 3.18
C THR A 182 5.93 -9.35 2.50
#